data_2e3a9d0fff62c2304b3a8bf3a35d4177
#
_entry.id   2e3a9d0fff62c2304b3a8bf3a35d4177
#
_cell.length_a   1.000
_cell.length_b   1.000
_cell.length_c   1.000
_cell.angle_alpha   90.00
_cell.angle_beta   90.00
_cell.angle_gamma   90.00
#
_symmetry.space_group_name_H-M   'P 1'
#
loop_
_entity.id
_entity.type
_entity.pdbx_description
1 polymer ?
#
loop_
_entity_poly.entity_id
_entity_poly.type
_entity_poly.pdbx_seq_one_letter_code
_entity_poly.pdbx_strand_id
1 'polypeptide(L)'
;LGQKLGQEHPLFLGGLSMGATTVLLASCFEFPANVRGVIADCGFTEAYAEMRHVLRGVGRWIPARFVLFWVNLAAHLLAGYGLREADTRLSVAESRYPILFIHGTGDDFAPCEMTKENFAACTAEKECVLVEGAQHGCSYVRDRARVEAALRTFLERHTKGEDGHDK
;
A
#
# COMPACT_ATOMS: atom_id res chain seq x y z
N LEU A 1 6.36 13.26 -14.28
CA LEU A 1 6.55 12.06 -15.12
C LEU A 1 5.41 11.95 -16.15
N GLY A 2 4.15 12.02 -15.73
CA GLY A 2 3.00 11.90 -16.60
C GLY A 2 2.95 12.90 -17.76
N GLN A 3 3.40 14.16 -17.54
CA GLN A 3 3.50 15.16 -18.61
C GLN A 3 4.59 14.86 -19.64
N LYS A 4 5.65 14.11 -19.26
CA LYS A 4 6.75 13.74 -20.15
C LYS A 4 6.46 12.48 -20.98
N LEU A 5 5.60 11.60 -20.49
CA LEU A 5 5.25 10.33 -21.15
C LEU A 5 4.03 10.44 -22.08
N GLY A 6 3.40 11.63 -22.14
CA GLY A 6 2.14 11.83 -22.86
C GLY A 6 0.94 11.24 -22.09
N GLN A 7 -0.24 11.82 -22.32
CA GLN A 7 -1.48 11.35 -21.67
C GLN A 7 -2.00 10.03 -22.27
N GLU A 8 -1.38 9.55 -23.33
CA GLU A 8 -1.80 8.35 -24.05
C GLU A 8 -1.35 7.02 -23.39
N HIS A 9 -0.36 7.08 -22.48
CA HIS A 9 0.16 5.88 -21.83
C HIS A 9 -0.45 5.71 -20.44
N PRO A 10 -1.10 4.55 -20.17
CA PRO A 10 -1.63 4.25 -18.84
C PRO A 10 -0.48 4.15 -17.83
N LEU A 11 -0.67 4.74 -16.66
CA LEU A 11 0.27 4.72 -15.55
C LEU A 11 -0.36 3.99 -14.36
N PHE A 12 0.45 3.21 -13.66
CA PHE A 12 0.09 2.57 -12.40
C PHE A 12 1.09 3.00 -11.33
N LEU A 13 0.58 3.34 -10.16
CA LEU A 13 1.41 3.68 -9.02
C LEU A 13 1.72 2.41 -8.23
N GLY A 14 2.97 1.97 -8.26
CA GLY A 14 3.40 0.75 -7.56
C GLY A 14 4.32 1.06 -6.40
N GLY A 15 4.18 0.29 -5.31
CA GLY A 15 5.06 0.40 -4.16
C GLY A 15 5.22 -0.90 -3.38
N LEU A 16 6.37 -1.03 -2.71
CA LEU A 16 6.72 -2.13 -1.83
C LEU A 16 6.93 -1.58 -0.41
N SER A 17 6.37 -2.23 0.62
CA SER A 17 6.55 -1.87 2.03
C SER A 17 6.17 -0.41 2.29
N MET A 18 7.09 0.43 2.73
CA MET A 18 6.87 1.87 2.90
C MET A 18 6.42 2.56 1.59
N GLY A 19 6.91 2.10 0.43
CA GLY A 19 6.45 2.57 -0.87
C GLY A 19 4.99 2.19 -1.14
N ALA A 20 4.56 0.98 -0.74
CA ALA A 20 3.17 0.56 -0.80
C ALA A 20 2.27 1.44 0.07
N THR A 21 2.68 1.69 1.32
CA THR A 21 1.99 2.62 2.22
C THR A 21 1.89 4.02 1.62
N THR A 22 2.97 4.50 0.99
CA THR A 22 2.98 5.81 0.32
C THR A 22 1.96 5.90 -0.82
N VAL A 23 1.89 4.90 -1.70
CA VAL A 23 0.92 4.92 -2.81
C VAL A 23 -0.51 4.71 -2.32
N LEU A 24 -0.74 3.95 -1.23
CA LEU A 24 -2.04 3.84 -0.59
C LEU A 24 -2.49 5.17 0.01
N LEU A 25 -1.61 5.88 0.73
CA LEU A 25 -1.90 7.22 1.25
C LEU A 25 -2.21 8.20 0.13
N ALA A 26 -1.49 8.09 -0.99
CA ALA A 26 -1.67 8.98 -2.13
C ALA A 26 -2.95 8.68 -2.93
N SER A 27 -3.57 7.51 -2.77
CA SER A 27 -4.70 7.06 -3.59
C SER A 27 -5.98 7.91 -3.45
N CYS A 28 -6.10 8.69 -2.37
CA CYS A 28 -7.22 9.63 -2.17
C CYS A 28 -7.06 10.95 -2.94
N PHE A 29 -5.84 11.24 -3.42
CA PHE A 29 -5.60 12.47 -4.20
C PHE A 29 -5.97 12.29 -5.66
N GLU A 30 -6.16 13.41 -6.34
CA GLU A 30 -6.41 13.42 -7.76
C GLU A 30 -5.08 13.38 -8.54
N PHE A 31 -4.96 12.41 -9.43
CA PHE A 31 -3.82 12.23 -10.32
C PHE A 31 -4.20 12.59 -11.77
N PRO A 32 -3.20 12.78 -12.65
CA PRO A 32 -3.45 12.92 -14.08
C PRO A 32 -4.31 11.76 -14.62
N ALA A 33 -5.15 12.05 -15.61
CA ALA A 33 -6.16 11.14 -16.16
C ALA A 33 -5.61 9.80 -16.67
N ASN A 34 -4.31 9.73 -16.97
CA ASN A 34 -3.66 8.49 -17.39
C ASN A 34 -3.21 7.59 -16.24
N VAL A 35 -3.39 7.98 -14.97
CA VAL A 35 -3.21 7.06 -13.82
C VAL A 35 -4.44 6.15 -13.72
N ARG A 36 -4.21 4.86 -13.82
CA ARG A 36 -5.26 3.84 -13.96
C ARG A 36 -5.43 2.95 -12.74
N GLY A 37 -4.50 2.93 -11.82
CA GLY A 37 -4.59 2.09 -10.62
C GLY A 37 -3.38 2.15 -9.72
N VAL A 38 -3.52 1.51 -8.57
CA VAL A 38 -2.50 1.43 -7.51
C VAL A 38 -2.17 -0.04 -7.25
N ILE A 39 -0.89 -0.34 -7.06
CA ILE A 39 -0.38 -1.68 -6.74
C ILE A 39 0.44 -1.56 -5.45
N ALA A 40 0.00 -2.23 -4.38
CA ALA A 40 0.60 -2.14 -3.07
C ALA A 40 1.03 -3.53 -2.57
N ASP A 41 2.33 -3.78 -2.47
CA ASP A 41 2.89 -5.02 -1.92
C ASP A 41 3.42 -4.77 -0.51
N CYS A 42 2.95 -5.57 0.47
CA CYS A 42 3.27 -5.54 1.90
C CYS A 42 3.20 -4.14 2.56
N GLY A 43 2.19 -3.35 2.21
CA GLY A 43 1.92 -2.05 2.86
C GLY A 43 1.32 -2.21 4.26
N PHE A 44 1.60 -1.25 5.14
CA PHE A 44 1.06 -1.21 6.50
C PHE A 44 -0.01 -0.10 6.65
N THR A 45 -0.81 -0.18 7.73
CA THR A 45 -1.93 0.75 7.95
C THR A 45 -1.48 2.11 8.46
N GLU A 46 -0.61 2.15 9.45
CA GLU A 46 -0.06 3.37 10.03
C GLU A 46 1.36 3.15 10.57
N ALA A 47 2.21 4.17 10.49
CA ALA A 47 3.60 4.07 10.95
C ALA A 47 3.70 3.73 12.45
N TYR A 48 2.78 4.21 13.28
CA TYR A 48 2.75 3.88 14.71
C TYR A 48 2.49 2.40 14.97
N ALA A 49 1.53 1.80 14.26
CA ALA A 49 1.18 0.39 14.41
C ALA A 49 2.33 -0.52 13.98
N GLU A 50 2.95 -0.19 12.84
CA GLU A 50 4.11 -0.89 12.30
C GLU A 50 5.32 -0.80 13.25
N MET A 51 5.72 0.39 13.67
CA MET A 51 6.83 0.56 14.62
C MET A 51 6.56 -0.12 15.95
N ARG A 52 5.31 -0.11 16.44
CA ARG A 52 4.93 -0.82 17.65
C ARG A 52 5.07 -2.33 17.50
N HIS A 53 4.75 -2.87 16.31
CA HIS A 53 4.93 -4.30 16.02
C HIS A 53 6.41 -4.67 16.04
N VAL A 54 7.25 -3.95 15.30
CA VAL A 54 8.69 -4.16 15.23
C VAL A 54 9.35 -4.04 16.62
N LEU A 55 9.01 -3.01 17.40
CA LEU A 55 9.59 -2.80 18.72
C LEU A 55 9.22 -3.89 19.74
N ARG A 56 8.14 -4.64 19.56
CA ARG A 56 7.82 -5.79 20.41
C ARG A 56 8.83 -6.92 20.26
N GLY A 57 9.48 -7.04 19.08
CA GLY A 57 10.52 -8.04 18.81
C GLY A 57 11.92 -7.64 19.30
N VAL A 58 12.19 -6.34 19.51
CA VAL A 58 13.56 -5.82 19.70
C VAL A 58 14.00 -5.71 21.16
N GLY A 59 13.13 -5.70 22.16
CA GLY A 59 13.62 -5.62 23.51
C GLY A 59 12.60 -5.56 24.64
N ARG A 60 12.82 -6.37 25.69
CA ARG A 60 12.01 -6.42 26.91
C ARG A 60 12.28 -5.30 27.92
N TRP A 61 13.37 -4.54 27.74
CA TRP A 61 13.86 -3.58 28.72
C TRP A 61 13.31 -2.18 28.58
N ILE A 62 12.97 -1.75 27.36
CA ILE A 62 12.41 -0.41 27.11
C ILE A 62 10.97 -0.58 26.62
N PRO A 63 9.97 -0.04 27.32
CA PRO A 63 8.59 -0.12 26.85
C PRO A 63 8.44 0.56 25.48
N ALA A 64 7.92 -0.16 24.48
CA ALA A 64 7.70 0.37 23.14
C ALA A 64 6.96 1.72 23.14
N ARG A 65 5.98 1.89 24.07
CA ARG A 65 5.24 3.16 24.24
C ARG A 65 6.14 4.35 24.58
N PHE A 66 7.23 4.12 25.32
CA PHE A 66 8.17 5.20 25.68
C PHE A 66 8.99 5.63 24.46
N VAL A 67 9.50 4.67 23.69
CA VAL A 67 10.22 4.96 22.44
C VAL A 67 9.30 5.68 21.46
N LEU A 68 8.10 5.15 21.25
CA LEU A 68 7.12 5.72 20.32
C LEU A 68 6.65 7.12 20.73
N PHE A 69 6.59 7.41 22.03
CA PHE A 69 6.28 8.77 22.49
C PHE A 69 7.34 9.77 22.01
N TRP A 70 8.63 9.47 22.21
CA TRP A 70 9.71 10.35 21.78
C TRP A 70 9.86 10.45 20.27
N VAL A 71 9.68 9.31 19.55
CA VAL A 71 9.70 9.31 18.09
C VAL A 71 8.53 10.14 17.54
N ASN A 72 7.34 9.99 18.10
CA ASN A 72 6.18 10.76 17.67
C ASN A 72 6.34 12.26 17.96
N LEU A 73 6.90 12.61 19.13
CA LEU A 73 7.22 13.99 19.47
C LEU A 73 8.23 14.59 18.50
N ALA A 74 9.30 13.85 18.18
CA ALA A 74 10.30 14.27 17.21
C ALA A 74 9.69 14.44 15.81
N ALA A 75 8.81 13.51 15.38
CA ALA A 75 8.09 13.63 14.11
C ALA A 75 7.26 14.90 14.04
N HIS A 76 6.49 15.21 15.09
CA HIS A 76 5.73 16.48 15.16
C HIS A 76 6.64 17.71 15.09
N LEU A 77 7.75 17.72 15.81
CA LEU A 77 8.65 18.87 15.85
C LEU A 77 9.44 19.09 14.57
N LEU A 78 9.85 17.98 13.89
CA LEU A 78 10.73 18.04 12.72
C LEU A 78 9.99 17.97 11.39
N ALA A 79 8.90 17.20 11.32
CA ALA A 79 8.14 16.96 10.11
C ALA A 79 6.74 17.58 10.12
N GLY A 80 6.27 18.08 11.26
CA GLY A 80 4.97 18.72 11.38
C GLY A 80 3.78 17.77 11.44
N TYR A 81 4.00 16.45 11.51
CA TYR A 81 2.93 15.45 11.62
C TYR A 81 3.33 14.30 12.53
N GLY A 82 2.33 13.60 13.08
CA GLY A 82 2.52 12.45 13.96
C GLY A 82 2.41 11.10 13.24
N LEU A 83 2.95 10.07 13.89
CA LEU A 83 2.99 8.70 13.34
C LEU A 83 1.61 8.06 13.07
N ARG A 84 0.54 8.62 13.66
CA ARG A 84 -0.84 8.13 13.48
C ARG A 84 -1.65 8.91 12.47
N GLU A 85 -1.14 10.04 12.01
CA GLU A 85 -1.88 10.90 11.08
C GLU A 85 -1.92 10.35 9.66
N ALA A 86 -0.90 9.56 9.31
CA ALA A 86 -0.82 8.86 8.03
C ALA A 86 -1.47 7.46 8.14
N ASP A 87 -2.81 7.41 8.15
CA ASP A 87 -3.59 6.16 8.18
C ASP A 87 -4.07 5.81 6.76
N THR A 88 -3.53 4.74 6.20
CA THR A 88 -3.90 4.29 4.85
C THR A 88 -5.35 3.85 4.74
N ARG A 89 -5.96 3.37 5.83
CA ARG A 89 -7.37 2.95 5.84
C ARG A 89 -8.32 4.09 5.49
N LEU A 90 -8.00 5.30 5.97
CA LEU A 90 -8.77 6.50 5.64
C LEU A 90 -8.58 6.87 4.16
N SER A 91 -7.34 6.82 3.68
CA SER A 91 -7.03 7.18 2.29
C SER A 91 -7.62 6.19 1.29
N VAL A 92 -7.53 4.87 1.53
CA VAL A 92 -8.12 3.88 0.62
C VAL A 92 -9.65 3.88 0.65
N ALA A 93 -10.28 4.30 1.76
CA ALA A 93 -11.73 4.50 1.81
C ALA A 93 -12.21 5.62 0.88
N GLU A 94 -11.34 6.59 0.58
CA GLU A 94 -11.59 7.71 -0.34
C GLU A 94 -10.92 7.51 -1.71
N SER A 95 -10.29 6.36 -1.95
CA SER A 95 -9.59 6.09 -3.20
C SER A 95 -10.53 6.14 -4.40
N ARG A 96 -10.08 6.81 -5.43
CA ARG A 96 -10.77 6.89 -6.74
C ARG A 96 -10.20 5.90 -7.76
N TYR A 97 -9.17 5.16 -7.39
CA TYR A 97 -8.42 4.27 -8.27
C TYR A 97 -8.58 2.82 -7.82
N PRO A 98 -8.69 1.88 -8.75
CA PRO A 98 -8.64 0.47 -8.41
C PRO A 98 -7.30 0.13 -7.74
N ILE A 99 -7.34 -0.76 -6.75
CA ILE A 99 -6.16 -1.13 -5.95
C ILE A 99 -5.93 -2.63 -5.99
N LEU A 100 -4.73 -3.05 -6.39
CA LEU A 100 -4.23 -4.41 -6.20
C LEU A 100 -3.38 -4.46 -4.94
N PHE A 101 -3.84 -5.20 -3.95
CA PHE A 101 -3.11 -5.50 -2.73
C PHE A 101 -2.39 -6.85 -2.87
N ILE A 102 -1.10 -6.88 -2.53
CA ILE A 102 -0.29 -8.10 -2.50
C ILE A 102 0.36 -8.20 -1.13
N HIS A 103 0.42 -9.41 -0.53
CA HIS A 103 1.09 -9.60 0.77
C HIS A 103 1.46 -11.05 1.01
N GLY A 104 2.58 -11.28 1.69
CA GLY A 104 2.98 -12.59 2.17
C GLY A 104 2.34 -12.93 3.52
N THR A 105 1.76 -14.13 3.67
CA THR A 105 1.13 -14.52 4.94
C THR A 105 2.13 -14.84 6.05
N GLY A 106 3.41 -15.03 5.71
CA GLY A 106 4.51 -15.23 6.66
C GLY A 106 5.32 -13.98 6.96
N ASP A 107 4.78 -12.80 6.66
CA ASP A 107 5.44 -11.52 6.91
C ASP A 107 5.43 -11.20 8.41
N ASP A 108 6.60 -11.34 9.04
CA ASP A 108 6.80 -11.06 10.46
C ASP A 108 7.17 -9.60 10.72
N PHE A 109 7.51 -8.83 9.69
CA PHE A 109 7.85 -7.41 9.79
C PHE A 109 6.60 -6.55 9.72
N ALA A 110 5.83 -6.66 8.63
CA ALA A 110 4.53 -6.01 8.48
C ALA A 110 3.45 -7.10 8.41
N PRO A 111 2.65 -7.30 9.48
CA PRO A 111 1.64 -8.35 9.48
C PRO A 111 0.63 -8.22 8.35
N CYS A 112 0.33 -9.32 7.65
CA CYS A 112 -0.60 -9.31 6.51
C CYS A 112 -2.03 -8.87 6.90
N GLU A 113 -2.35 -8.88 8.18
CA GLU A 113 -3.58 -8.33 8.75
C GLU A 113 -3.76 -6.86 8.41
N MET A 114 -2.67 -6.08 8.33
CA MET A 114 -2.72 -4.66 7.94
C MET A 114 -3.19 -4.49 6.49
N THR A 115 -2.76 -5.37 5.58
CA THR A 115 -3.31 -5.38 4.22
C THR A 115 -4.78 -5.78 4.20
N LYS A 116 -5.21 -6.74 5.03
CA LYS A 116 -6.63 -7.11 5.14
C LYS A 116 -7.48 -5.96 5.68
N GLU A 117 -6.97 -5.18 6.63
CA GLU A 117 -7.63 -3.97 7.13
C GLU A 117 -7.77 -2.92 6.03
N ASN A 118 -6.70 -2.64 5.28
CA ASN A 118 -6.73 -1.74 4.13
C ASN A 118 -7.72 -2.21 3.07
N PHE A 119 -7.69 -3.51 2.73
CA PHE A 119 -8.63 -4.10 1.78
C PHE A 119 -10.08 -3.96 2.25
N ALA A 120 -10.36 -4.21 3.53
CA ALA A 120 -11.71 -4.06 4.08
C ALA A 120 -12.19 -2.60 4.04
N ALA A 121 -11.31 -1.64 4.32
CA ALA A 121 -11.62 -0.22 4.32
C ALA A 121 -11.78 0.38 2.90
N CYS A 122 -11.12 -0.17 1.91
CA CYS A 122 -11.15 0.33 0.53
C CYS A 122 -12.55 0.21 -0.07
N THR A 123 -13.07 1.31 -0.63
CA THR A 123 -14.39 1.36 -1.30
C THR A 123 -14.30 1.27 -2.82
N ALA A 124 -13.13 1.56 -3.40
CA ALA A 124 -12.89 1.42 -4.83
C ALA A 124 -12.83 -0.06 -5.27
N GLU A 125 -12.79 -0.30 -6.57
CA GLU A 125 -12.50 -1.64 -7.09
C GLU A 125 -11.18 -2.14 -6.54
N LYS A 126 -11.17 -3.38 -6.07
CA LYS A 126 -10.02 -3.92 -5.33
C LYS A 126 -9.82 -5.40 -5.56
N GLU A 127 -8.56 -5.79 -5.62
CA GLU A 127 -8.13 -7.19 -5.67
C GLU A 127 -7.10 -7.45 -4.58
N CYS A 128 -7.04 -8.68 -4.07
CA CYS A 128 -6.05 -9.05 -3.04
C CYS A 128 -5.42 -10.41 -3.36
N VAL A 129 -4.10 -10.45 -3.31
CA VAL A 129 -3.30 -11.66 -3.48
C VAL A 129 -2.48 -11.90 -2.22
N LEU A 130 -2.88 -12.90 -1.44
CA LEU A 130 -2.10 -13.36 -0.29
C LEU A 130 -1.25 -14.55 -0.72
N VAL A 131 0.08 -14.42 -0.57
CA VAL A 131 1.05 -15.46 -0.93
C VAL A 131 1.45 -16.24 0.31
N GLU A 132 1.11 -17.52 0.36
CA GLU A 132 1.29 -18.36 1.54
C GLU A 132 2.77 -18.52 1.91
N GLY A 133 3.09 -18.23 3.16
CA GLY A 133 4.43 -18.37 3.74
C GLY A 133 5.48 -17.42 3.17
N ALA A 134 5.11 -16.45 2.33
CA ALA A 134 6.04 -15.42 1.87
C ALA A 134 6.35 -14.46 3.00
N GLN A 135 7.64 -14.13 3.16
CA GLN A 135 8.16 -13.15 4.10
C GLN A 135 8.01 -11.73 3.53
N HIS A 136 8.42 -10.73 4.31
CA HIS A 136 8.33 -9.31 3.94
C HIS A 136 8.98 -9.02 2.58
N GLY A 137 8.21 -8.44 1.66
CA GLY A 137 8.67 -8.10 0.31
C GLY A 137 9.03 -9.28 -0.57
N CYS A 138 8.71 -10.52 -0.16
CA CYS A 138 9.10 -11.74 -0.86
C CYS A 138 7.94 -12.43 -1.61
N SER A 139 6.77 -11.78 -1.73
CA SER A 139 5.60 -12.36 -2.41
C SER A 139 5.93 -12.81 -3.82
N TYR A 140 6.58 -11.96 -4.61
CA TYR A 140 6.99 -12.27 -5.98
C TYR A 140 8.03 -13.40 -6.06
N VAL A 141 9.00 -13.44 -5.16
CA VAL A 141 10.04 -14.48 -5.14
C VAL A 141 9.46 -15.84 -4.74
N ARG A 142 8.49 -15.84 -3.83
CA ARG A 142 7.87 -17.06 -3.27
C ARG A 142 6.92 -17.74 -4.24
N ASP A 143 6.06 -16.95 -4.91
CA ASP A 143 5.10 -17.45 -5.90
C ASP A 143 4.99 -16.49 -7.08
N ARG A 144 6.01 -16.52 -7.91
CA ARG A 144 6.12 -15.67 -9.10
C ARG A 144 4.92 -15.80 -10.02
N ALA A 145 4.51 -17.05 -10.30
CA ALA A 145 3.45 -17.31 -11.26
C ALA A 145 2.12 -16.68 -10.82
N ARG A 146 1.79 -16.80 -9.53
CA ARG A 146 0.57 -16.23 -8.95
C ARG A 146 0.59 -14.70 -8.97
N VAL A 147 1.70 -14.10 -8.56
CA VAL A 147 1.84 -12.64 -8.53
C VAL A 147 1.85 -12.06 -9.95
N GLU A 148 2.57 -12.67 -10.90
CA GLU A 148 2.56 -12.23 -12.30
C GLU A 148 1.17 -12.36 -12.94
N ALA A 149 0.45 -13.44 -12.67
CA ALA A 149 -0.91 -13.61 -13.18
C ALA A 149 -1.85 -12.50 -12.65
N ALA A 150 -1.78 -12.20 -11.36
CA ALA A 150 -2.59 -11.14 -10.76
C ALA A 150 -2.22 -9.76 -11.32
N LEU A 151 -0.92 -9.44 -11.40
CA LEU A 151 -0.45 -8.20 -11.99
C LEU A 151 -0.93 -8.05 -13.44
N ARG A 152 -0.77 -9.10 -14.26
CA ARG A 152 -1.21 -9.09 -15.66
C ARG A 152 -2.71 -8.84 -15.76
N THR A 153 -3.51 -9.58 -15.01
CA THR A 153 -4.98 -9.44 -15.02
C THR A 153 -5.39 -8.03 -14.62
N PHE A 154 -4.82 -7.49 -13.55
CA PHE A 154 -5.10 -6.16 -13.07
C PHE A 154 -4.70 -5.08 -14.09
N LEU A 155 -3.49 -5.16 -14.65
CA LEU A 155 -3.01 -4.23 -15.66
C LEU A 155 -3.85 -4.29 -16.93
N GLU A 156 -4.17 -5.47 -17.45
CA GLU A 156 -4.98 -5.64 -18.66
C GLU A 156 -6.39 -5.08 -18.50
N ARG A 157 -7.00 -5.28 -17.32
CA ARG A 157 -8.36 -4.80 -17.02
C ARG A 157 -8.41 -3.27 -17.01
N HIS A 158 -7.42 -2.62 -16.40
CA HIS A 158 -7.43 -1.18 -16.20
C HIS A 158 -6.63 -0.39 -17.23
N THR A 159 -5.89 -1.07 -18.12
CA THR A 159 -5.22 -0.42 -19.27
C THR A 159 -6.21 -0.08 -20.37
N LYS A 160 -7.19 -0.95 -20.61
CA LYS A 160 -8.28 -0.66 -21.54
C LYS A 160 -9.23 0.30 -20.84
N GLY A 161 -8.98 1.62 -20.94
CA GLY A 161 -9.97 2.62 -20.56
C GLY A 161 -11.28 2.33 -21.30
N GLU A 162 -12.37 2.83 -20.78
CA GLU A 162 -13.70 2.76 -21.40
C GLU A 162 -13.74 3.45 -22.79
N ASP A 163 -13.01 2.90 -23.75
CA ASP A 163 -13.19 3.23 -25.19
C ASP A 163 -14.40 2.45 -25.74
N GLY A 164 -15.54 2.56 -25.06
CA GLY A 164 -16.72 1.77 -25.40
C GLY A 164 -18.07 2.39 -25.10
N HIS A 165 -18.20 3.73 -25.12
CA HIS A 165 -19.53 4.34 -25.21
C HIS A 165 -19.49 5.57 -26.11
N ASP A 166 -19.23 5.33 -27.42
CA ASP A 166 -19.70 6.17 -28.49
C ASP A 166 -20.22 5.26 -29.63
N LYS A 167 -21.51 4.93 -29.55
CA LYS A 167 -22.39 4.63 -30.69
C LYS A 167 -23.82 5.00 -30.32
#